data_595515591b42b95d3d7bfe32ec64cbd7
#
_entry.id   595515591b42b95d3d7bfe32ec64cbd7
#
_cell.length_a   1.000
_cell.length_b   1.000
_cell.length_c   1.000
_cell.angle_alpha   90.00
_cell.angle_beta   90.00
_cell.angle_gamma   90.00
#
_symmetry.space_group_name_H-M   'P 1'
#
loop_
_entity.id
_entity.type
_entity.pdbx_description
1 polymer ?
#
loop_
_entity_poly.entity_id
_entity_poly.type
_entity_poly.pdbx_seq_one_letter_code
_entity_poly.pdbx_strand_id
1 'polypeptide(L)'
;MFYKVLRLDGTPYHGGQGRWPLPNGQPAAWVEVSGDLVPCRHGLHLCAREHLVRWLGPAIFEAEYDGRMIDHGDKLVVARARLLRRLESWTPRTQRLFAADCAVRALTRERERGREPDARSWAAIDVARRFARDEATEQERAAAAAAADAAAYAAAAAYADAAAADAADAERQWQTDQLFRYLDGKLA
;
A
#
# COMPACT_ATOMS: atom_id res chain seq x y z
N MET A 1 -16.36 -2.61 6.01
CA MET A 1 -15.45 -1.45 6.22
C MET A 1 -14.72 -1.20 4.92
N PHE A 2 -14.68 0.04 4.45
CA PHE A 2 -13.99 0.45 3.25
C PHE A 2 -12.88 1.42 3.57
N TYR A 3 -12.00 1.66 2.62
CA TYR A 3 -10.82 2.49 2.81
C TYR A 3 -10.70 3.51 1.68
N LYS A 4 -10.16 4.68 2.02
CA LYS A 4 -9.75 5.71 1.08
C LYS A 4 -8.29 6.06 1.32
N VAL A 5 -7.52 6.10 0.25
CA VAL A 5 -6.11 6.52 0.29
C VAL A 5 -5.99 7.93 -0.28
N LEU A 6 -5.37 8.80 0.47
CA LEU A 6 -5.21 10.23 0.16
C LEU A 6 -3.80 10.71 0.52
N ARG A 7 -3.47 11.92 0.10
CA ARG A 7 -2.40 12.68 0.73
C ARG A 7 -2.84 13.18 2.10
N LEU A 8 -1.89 13.61 2.90
CA LEU A 8 -2.16 14.11 4.27
C LEU A 8 -3.09 15.33 4.30
N ASP A 9 -3.12 16.10 3.22
CA ASP A 9 -3.96 17.28 3.06
C ASP A 9 -5.38 16.98 2.54
N GLY A 10 -5.73 15.70 2.33
CA GLY A 10 -7.02 15.28 1.81
C GLY A 10 -7.15 15.28 0.29
N THR A 11 -6.08 15.60 -0.45
CA THR A 11 -6.10 15.48 -1.91
C THR A 11 -5.90 14.03 -2.36
N PRO A 12 -6.50 13.61 -3.50
CA PRO A 12 -6.34 12.27 -4.02
C PRO A 12 -4.88 11.93 -4.33
N TYR A 13 -4.45 10.73 -3.94
CA TYR A 13 -3.08 10.25 -4.22
C TYR A 13 -2.97 9.54 -5.57
N HIS A 14 -3.97 8.72 -5.92
CA HIS A 14 -4.00 7.91 -7.15
C HIS A 14 -4.82 8.56 -8.28
N GLY A 15 -4.69 9.87 -8.45
CA GLY A 15 -5.45 10.63 -9.45
C GLY A 15 -6.81 11.09 -8.95
N GLY A 16 -7.47 11.91 -9.76
CA GLY A 16 -8.69 12.60 -9.39
C GLY A 16 -8.44 14.06 -8.98
N GLN A 17 -9.52 14.79 -8.79
CA GLN A 17 -9.51 16.22 -8.43
C GLN A 17 -10.24 16.46 -7.12
N GLY A 18 -10.08 17.68 -6.60
CA GLY A 18 -10.75 18.12 -5.39
C GLY A 18 -10.03 17.73 -4.11
N ARG A 19 -10.67 17.97 -3.00
CA ARG A 19 -10.16 17.68 -1.65
C ARG A 19 -11.28 17.06 -0.82
N TRP A 20 -10.97 15.99 -0.14
CA TRP A 20 -11.88 15.36 0.80
C TRP A 20 -11.86 16.12 2.13
N PRO A 21 -13.03 16.37 2.74
CA PRO A 21 -13.10 16.78 4.13
C PRO A 21 -12.38 15.72 5.00
N LEU A 22 -11.54 16.17 5.91
CA LEU A 22 -10.82 15.28 6.81
C LEU A 22 -11.57 15.10 8.13
N PRO A 23 -11.58 13.92 8.72
CA PRO A 23 -12.15 13.69 10.05
C PRO A 23 -11.33 14.45 11.11
N ASN A 24 -12.04 14.97 12.10
CA ASN A 24 -11.46 15.70 13.25
C ASN A 24 -12.14 15.24 14.53
N GLY A 25 -11.78 14.05 15.02
CA GLY A 25 -12.42 13.41 16.18
C GLY A 25 -13.86 12.93 15.94
N GLN A 26 -14.47 13.30 14.83
CA GLN A 26 -15.78 12.87 14.33
C GLN A 26 -15.65 12.52 12.84
N PRO A 27 -16.55 11.68 12.28
CA PRO A 27 -16.63 11.44 10.86
C PRO A 27 -16.71 12.75 10.07
N ALA A 28 -16.00 12.79 8.93
CA ALA A 28 -16.01 13.95 8.06
C ALA A 28 -17.39 14.19 7.40
N ALA A 29 -17.59 15.36 6.84
CA ALA A 29 -18.78 15.65 6.04
C ALA A 29 -18.86 14.70 4.83
N TRP A 30 -20.08 14.38 4.41
CA TRP A 30 -20.35 13.62 3.20
C TRP A 30 -19.86 14.36 1.96
N VAL A 31 -19.21 13.62 1.08
CA VAL A 31 -18.94 14.04 -0.31
C VAL A 31 -19.91 13.32 -1.20
N GLU A 32 -20.48 14.02 -2.18
CA GLU A 32 -21.46 13.47 -3.10
C GLU A 32 -21.17 13.90 -4.53
N VAL A 33 -21.42 12.99 -5.47
CA VAL A 33 -21.36 13.27 -6.91
C VAL A 33 -22.72 12.96 -7.53
N SER A 34 -23.20 13.88 -8.38
CA SER A 34 -24.45 13.73 -9.14
C SER A 34 -24.17 13.09 -10.50
N GLY A 35 -25.20 12.53 -11.14
CA GLY A 35 -25.08 11.90 -12.46
C GLY A 35 -24.70 10.42 -12.39
N ASP A 36 -24.38 9.84 -13.53
CA ASP A 36 -24.08 8.42 -13.65
C ASP A 36 -22.66 8.12 -13.16
N LEU A 37 -22.51 7.02 -12.42
CA LEU A 37 -21.20 6.54 -12.01
C LEU A 37 -20.49 5.90 -13.20
N VAL A 38 -19.26 6.33 -13.45
CA VAL A 38 -18.41 5.77 -14.51
C VAL A 38 -17.03 5.45 -13.93
N PRO A 39 -16.67 4.17 -13.81
CA PRO A 39 -15.37 3.77 -13.27
C PRO A 39 -14.22 4.52 -13.91
N CYS A 40 -13.27 5.00 -13.07
CA CYS A 40 -12.10 5.80 -13.46
C CYS A 40 -12.39 7.19 -14.07
N ARG A 41 -13.65 7.59 -14.23
CA ARG A 41 -14.02 8.88 -14.83
C ARG A 41 -14.92 9.72 -13.93
N HIS A 42 -15.97 9.14 -13.36
CA HIS A 42 -16.94 9.87 -12.55
C HIS A 42 -17.43 9.02 -11.38
N GLY A 43 -17.23 9.51 -10.18
CA GLY A 43 -17.57 8.85 -8.92
C GLY A 43 -16.49 8.93 -7.87
N LEU A 44 -16.85 8.61 -6.64
CA LEU A 44 -15.92 8.53 -5.51
C LEU A 44 -15.36 7.09 -5.44
N HIS A 45 -14.04 6.95 -5.36
CA HIS A 45 -13.40 5.64 -5.35
C HIS A 45 -13.00 5.25 -3.94
N LEU A 46 -13.45 4.09 -3.50
CA LEU A 46 -13.06 3.41 -2.26
C LEU A 46 -12.47 2.04 -2.59
N CYS A 47 -11.81 1.38 -1.64
CA CYS A 47 -11.41 -0.01 -1.78
C CYS A 47 -11.81 -0.82 -0.56
N ALA A 48 -12.05 -2.10 -0.78
CA ALA A 48 -12.24 -3.08 0.28
C ALA A 48 -10.89 -3.48 0.90
N ARG A 49 -10.94 -4.20 2.04
CA ARG A 49 -9.76 -4.66 2.77
C ARG A 49 -8.76 -5.41 1.89
N GLU A 50 -9.26 -6.37 1.14
CA GLU A 50 -8.48 -7.29 0.28
C GLU A 50 -7.78 -6.59 -0.89
N HIS A 51 -8.21 -5.37 -1.21
CA HIS A 51 -7.65 -4.60 -2.31
C HIS A 51 -6.76 -3.44 -1.85
N LEU A 52 -6.75 -3.11 -0.54
CA LEU A 52 -6.05 -1.94 -0.02
C LEU A 52 -4.55 -1.96 -0.34
N VAL A 53 -3.91 -3.12 -0.33
CA VAL A 53 -2.48 -3.26 -0.64
C VAL A 53 -2.11 -2.76 -2.06
N ARG A 54 -3.06 -2.73 -2.99
CA ARG A 54 -2.85 -2.21 -4.35
C ARG A 54 -2.89 -0.68 -4.44
N TRP A 55 -3.44 -0.03 -3.41
CA TRP A 55 -3.75 1.39 -3.41
C TRP A 55 -2.99 2.17 -2.32
N LEU A 56 -1.89 1.62 -1.79
CA LEU A 56 -1.15 2.27 -0.71
C LEU A 56 -0.67 3.67 -1.08
N GLY A 57 -0.59 4.53 -0.07
CA GLY A 57 -0.15 5.91 -0.20
C GLY A 57 0.09 6.56 1.16
N PRO A 58 0.29 7.88 1.21
CA PRO A 58 0.74 8.57 2.43
C PRO A 58 -0.22 8.48 3.62
N ALA A 59 -1.53 8.45 3.37
CA ALA A 59 -2.53 8.36 4.42
C ALA A 59 -3.66 7.41 4.02
N ILE A 60 -4.09 6.58 4.98
CA ILE A 60 -5.21 5.64 4.83
C ILE A 60 -6.30 6.08 5.79
N PHE A 61 -7.52 6.14 5.29
CA PHE A 61 -8.72 6.48 6.05
C PHE A 61 -9.71 5.33 5.96
N GLU A 62 -10.34 5.00 7.08
CA GLU A 62 -11.58 4.25 7.06
C GLU A 62 -12.68 5.12 6.45
N ALA A 63 -13.52 4.51 5.65
CA ALA A 63 -14.58 5.20 4.93
C ALA A 63 -15.86 4.36 4.90
N GLU A 64 -16.97 5.05 4.72
CA GLU A 64 -18.26 4.45 4.41
C GLU A 64 -18.90 5.15 3.23
N TYR A 65 -19.84 4.49 2.61
CA TYR A 65 -20.63 5.05 1.51
C TYR A 65 -22.13 4.83 1.75
N ASP A 66 -22.92 5.58 1.00
CA ASP A 66 -24.37 5.50 0.96
C ASP A 66 -24.85 5.62 -0.50
N GLY A 67 -25.97 4.96 -0.81
CA GLY A 67 -26.59 5.02 -2.12
C GLY A 67 -25.93 4.14 -3.19
N ARG A 68 -25.90 4.65 -4.43
CA ARG A 68 -25.47 3.90 -5.62
C ARG A 68 -23.99 3.52 -5.57
N MET A 69 -23.69 2.29 -5.98
CA MET A 69 -22.34 1.76 -6.04
C MET A 69 -22.14 0.86 -7.26
N ILE A 70 -20.96 0.89 -7.84
CA ILE A 70 -20.46 -0.05 -8.84
C ILE A 70 -19.23 -0.74 -8.27
N ASP A 71 -19.27 -2.07 -8.21
CA ASP A 71 -18.08 -2.86 -7.94
C ASP A 71 -17.26 -2.99 -9.23
N HIS A 72 -16.00 -2.55 -9.19
CA HIS A 72 -15.07 -2.60 -10.32
C HIS A 72 -13.91 -3.58 -10.06
N GLY A 73 -14.14 -4.60 -9.25
CA GLY A 73 -13.19 -5.65 -8.93
C GLY A 73 -12.15 -5.25 -7.88
N ASP A 74 -11.25 -4.33 -8.17
CA ASP A 74 -10.20 -3.88 -7.24
C ASP A 74 -10.56 -2.60 -6.47
N LYS A 75 -11.70 -1.99 -6.77
CA LYS A 75 -12.23 -0.77 -6.14
C LYS A 75 -13.73 -0.66 -6.31
N LEU A 76 -14.32 0.14 -5.44
CA LEU A 76 -15.72 0.54 -5.52
C LEU A 76 -15.82 1.96 -6.05
N VAL A 77 -16.82 2.21 -6.90
CA VAL A 77 -17.18 3.55 -7.38
C VAL A 77 -18.53 3.88 -6.79
N VAL A 78 -18.61 4.92 -5.97
CA VAL A 78 -19.81 5.27 -5.19
C VAL A 78 -20.26 6.70 -5.44
N ALA A 79 -21.57 6.94 -5.29
CA ALA A 79 -22.14 8.27 -5.47
C ALA A 79 -21.90 9.17 -4.26
N ARG A 80 -21.86 8.60 -3.05
CA ARG A 80 -21.76 9.35 -1.80
C ARG A 80 -20.90 8.60 -0.80
N ALA A 81 -19.93 9.28 -0.21
CA ALA A 81 -19.04 8.68 0.78
C ALA A 81 -18.54 9.71 1.79
N ARG A 82 -18.06 9.23 2.93
CA ARG A 82 -17.32 10.05 3.89
C ARG A 82 -16.19 9.28 4.54
N LEU A 83 -15.22 10.01 5.07
CA LEU A 83 -14.14 9.47 5.87
C LEU A 83 -14.59 9.38 7.33
N LEU A 84 -14.29 8.27 7.98
CA LEU A 84 -14.65 8.03 9.37
C LEU A 84 -13.53 8.43 10.33
N ARG A 85 -12.33 7.92 10.05
CA ARG A 85 -11.10 8.25 10.81
C ARG A 85 -9.87 7.95 9.97
N ARG A 86 -8.77 8.59 10.30
CA ARG A 86 -7.45 8.24 9.78
C ARG A 86 -6.88 7.05 10.55
N LEU A 87 -6.15 6.19 9.87
CA LEU A 87 -5.38 5.13 10.52
C LEU A 87 -4.00 5.70 10.91
N GLU A 88 -3.91 6.15 12.17
CA GLU A 88 -2.71 6.89 12.65
C GLU A 88 -1.47 6.01 12.79
N SER A 89 -1.64 4.69 12.88
CA SER A 89 -0.55 3.71 12.84
C SER A 89 0.16 3.63 11.48
N TRP A 90 -0.45 4.16 10.41
CA TRP A 90 0.16 4.22 9.08
C TRP A 90 1.07 5.44 8.95
N THR A 91 2.24 5.35 9.53
CA THR A 91 3.27 6.39 9.55
C THR A 91 4.36 6.13 8.51
N PRO A 92 5.23 7.08 8.17
CA PRO A 92 6.39 6.83 7.32
C PRO A 92 7.30 5.70 7.83
N ARG A 93 7.39 5.52 9.15
CA ARG A 93 8.12 4.40 9.76
C ARG A 93 7.46 3.06 9.43
N THR A 94 6.17 2.90 9.73
CA THR A 94 5.45 1.64 9.51
C THR A 94 5.31 1.32 8.02
N GLN A 95 5.23 2.31 7.14
CA GLN A 95 5.29 2.13 5.68
C GLN A 95 6.60 1.48 5.24
N ARG A 96 7.74 1.96 5.76
CA ARG A 96 9.07 1.40 5.45
C ARG A 96 9.23 -0.02 6.00
N LEU A 97 8.78 -0.25 7.22
CA LEU A 97 8.84 -1.59 7.84
C LEU A 97 7.98 -2.60 7.07
N PHE A 98 6.77 -2.22 6.69
CA PHE A 98 5.92 -3.05 5.83
C PHE A 98 6.57 -3.37 4.48
N ALA A 99 7.15 -2.38 3.81
CA ALA A 99 7.88 -2.59 2.56
C ALA A 99 9.08 -3.53 2.74
N ALA A 100 9.83 -3.38 3.85
CA ALA A 100 10.94 -4.27 4.17
C ALA A 100 10.47 -5.72 4.42
N ASP A 101 9.33 -5.92 5.08
CA ASP A 101 8.76 -7.24 5.30
C ASP A 101 8.31 -7.91 4.00
N CYS A 102 7.70 -7.15 3.09
CA CYS A 102 7.37 -7.64 1.74
C CYS A 102 8.63 -8.05 0.96
N ALA A 103 9.70 -7.26 1.05
CA ALA A 103 10.97 -7.57 0.40
C ALA A 103 11.62 -8.85 0.98
N VAL A 104 11.66 -9.01 2.32
CA VAL A 104 12.13 -10.25 2.97
C VAL A 104 11.38 -11.46 2.45
N ARG A 105 10.05 -11.36 2.41
CA ARG A 105 9.23 -12.47 1.93
C ARG A 105 9.54 -12.81 0.47
N ALA A 106 9.67 -11.81 -0.40
CA ALA A 106 10.04 -12.04 -1.80
C ALA A 106 11.38 -12.77 -1.93
N LEU A 107 12.43 -12.29 -1.26
CA LEU A 107 13.76 -12.92 -1.28
C LEU A 107 13.74 -14.33 -0.65
N THR A 108 12.98 -14.53 0.42
CA THR A 108 12.83 -15.85 1.04
C THR A 108 12.21 -16.86 0.07
N ARG A 109 11.16 -16.45 -0.66
CA ARG A 109 10.53 -17.31 -1.68
C ARG A 109 11.46 -17.64 -2.85
N GLU A 110 12.33 -16.72 -3.25
CA GLU A 110 13.37 -17.01 -4.25
C GLU A 110 14.34 -18.07 -3.76
N ARG A 111 14.81 -17.96 -2.51
CA ARG A 111 15.68 -18.94 -1.88
C ARG A 111 15.00 -20.32 -1.74
N GLU A 112 13.73 -20.35 -1.35
CA GLU A 112 12.94 -21.61 -1.28
C GLU A 112 12.79 -22.29 -2.65
N ARG A 113 12.87 -21.53 -3.73
CA ARG A 113 12.87 -22.04 -5.12
C ARG A 113 14.28 -22.42 -5.63
N GLY A 114 15.28 -22.41 -4.76
CA GLY A 114 16.67 -22.75 -5.08
C GLY A 114 17.45 -21.62 -5.78
N ARG A 115 16.92 -20.40 -5.76
CA ARG A 115 17.58 -19.20 -6.30
C ARG A 115 18.08 -18.34 -5.15
N GLU A 116 19.36 -18.37 -4.85
CA GLU A 116 19.94 -17.58 -3.75
C GLU A 116 19.98 -16.09 -4.15
N PRO A 117 19.26 -15.22 -3.42
CA PRO A 117 19.30 -13.79 -3.69
C PRO A 117 20.65 -13.17 -3.37
N ASP A 118 21.01 -12.11 -4.10
CA ASP A 118 22.23 -11.35 -3.86
C ASP A 118 22.31 -10.79 -2.44
N ALA A 119 23.46 -10.90 -1.79
CA ALA A 119 23.68 -10.41 -0.44
C ALA A 119 23.40 -8.91 -0.29
N ARG A 120 23.58 -8.11 -1.35
CA ARG A 120 23.25 -6.67 -1.37
C ARG A 120 21.75 -6.41 -1.17
N SER A 121 20.88 -7.30 -1.68
CA SER A 121 19.43 -7.20 -1.48
C SER A 121 19.06 -7.40 0.00
N TRP A 122 19.67 -8.36 0.68
CA TRP A 122 19.49 -8.55 2.12
C TRP A 122 20.03 -7.36 2.94
N ALA A 123 21.22 -6.86 2.58
CA ALA A 123 21.80 -5.69 3.24
C ALA A 123 20.93 -4.44 3.09
N ALA A 124 20.33 -4.23 1.92
CA ALA A 124 19.42 -3.10 1.71
C ALA A 124 18.16 -3.18 2.60
N ILE A 125 17.61 -4.36 2.81
CA ILE A 125 16.48 -4.55 3.72
C ILE A 125 16.87 -4.23 5.17
N ASP A 126 18.06 -4.68 5.62
CA ASP A 126 18.56 -4.36 6.96
C ASP A 126 18.70 -2.84 7.14
N VAL A 127 19.35 -2.16 6.20
CA VAL A 127 19.48 -0.69 6.22
C VAL A 127 18.12 0.00 6.19
N ALA A 128 17.18 -0.46 5.39
CA ALA A 128 15.82 0.10 5.34
C ALA A 128 15.09 -0.02 6.70
N ARG A 129 15.25 -1.16 7.39
CA ARG A 129 14.69 -1.36 8.73
C ARG A 129 15.37 -0.48 9.79
N ARG A 130 16.69 -0.36 9.74
CA ARG A 130 17.47 0.52 10.62
C ARG A 130 17.07 1.98 10.40
N PHE A 131 16.96 2.41 9.14
CA PHE A 131 16.50 3.75 8.80
C PHE A 131 15.07 4.03 9.30
N ALA A 132 14.18 3.05 9.20
CA ALA A 132 12.83 3.17 9.75
C ALA A 132 12.81 3.37 11.28
N ARG A 133 13.87 2.94 11.98
CA ARG A 133 14.04 3.10 13.44
C ARG A 133 14.95 4.26 13.84
N ASP A 134 15.32 5.10 12.88
CA ASP A 134 16.27 6.20 13.06
C ASP A 134 17.70 5.74 13.46
N GLU A 135 18.07 4.50 13.08
CA GLU A 135 19.36 3.86 13.33
C GLU A 135 20.31 3.89 12.11
N ALA A 136 19.90 4.52 11.02
CA ALA A 136 20.70 4.71 9.82
C ALA A 136 20.40 6.08 9.18
N THR A 137 21.35 6.58 8.43
CA THR A 137 21.21 7.87 7.70
C THR A 137 20.51 7.69 6.36
N GLU A 138 19.97 8.79 5.82
CA GLU A 138 19.41 8.80 4.46
C GLU A 138 20.46 8.44 3.41
N GLN A 139 21.72 8.81 3.62
CA GLN A 139 22.81 8.47 2.70
C GLN A 139 23.08 6.96 2.69
N GLU A 140 23.11 6.29 3.86
CA GLU A 140 23.23 4.83 3.97
C GLU A 140 22.05 4.13 3.28
N ARG A 141 20.83 4.62 3.50
CA ARG A 141 19.62 4.09 2.88
C ARG A 141 19.67 4.20 1.35
N ALA A 142 20.06 5.36 0.82
CA ALA A 142 20.14 5.61 -0.62
C ALA A 142 21.23 4.74 -1.27
N ALA A 143 22.39 4.63 -0.64
CA ALA A 143 23.49 3.77 -1.13
C ALA A 143 23.10 2.29 -1.15
N ALA A 144 22.42 1.81 -0.11
CA ALA A 144 21.95 0.43 -0.04
C ALA A 144 20.86 0.14 -1.07
N ALA A 145 19.92 1.06 -1.29
CA ALA A 145 18.89 0.95 -2.33
C ALA A 145 19.51 0.85 -3.73
N ALA A 146 20.45 1.74 -4.07
CA ALA A 146 21.14 1.70 -5.37
C ALA A 146 21.90 0.38 -5.60
N ALA A 147 22.52 -0.17 -4.56
CA ALA A 147 23.20 -1.45 -4.65
C ALA A 147 22.23 -2.62 -4.87
N ALA A 148 21.06 -2.59 -4.21
CA ALA A 148 20.01 -3.59 -4.39
C ALA A 148 19.34 -3.49 -5.77
N ASP A 149 19.09 -2.30 -6.27
CA ASP A 149 18.53 -2.09 -7.62
C ASP A 149 19.44 -2.66 -8.70
N ALA A 150 20.75 -2.45 -8.58
CA ALA A 150 21.73 -3.04 -9.49
C ALA A 150 21.73 -4.59 -9.46
N ALA A 151 21.55 -5.17 -8.26
CA ALA A 151 21.42 -6.62 -8.09
C ALA A 151 20.12 -7.17 -8.66
N ALA A 152 19.00 -6.48 -8.43
CA ALA A 152 17.68 -6.83 -8.94
C ALA A 152 17.63 -6.79 -10.49
N TYR A 153 18.24 -5.78 -11.10
CA TYR A 153 18.34 -5.68 -12.56
C TYR A 153 19.09 -6.87 -13.18
N ALA A 154 20.21 -7.26 -12.55
CA ALA A 154 20.99 -8.43 -13.00
C ALA A 154 20.21 -9.75 -12.84
N ALA A 155 19.42 -9.88 -11.78
CA ALA A 155 18.58 -11.05 -11.54
C ALA A 155 17.36 -11.10 -12.50
N ALA A 156 16.68 -9.98 -12.74
CA ALA A 156 15.51 -9.92 -13.63
C ALA A 156 15.82 -10.34 -15.07
N ALA A 157 17.03 -10.06 -15.55
CA ALA A 157 17.50 -10.51 -16.86
C ALA A 157 17.60 -12.05 -16.96
N ALA A 158 17.67 -12.75 -15.83
CA ALA A 158 17.82 -14.21 -15.77
C ALA A 158 16.49 -14.98 -15.54
N TYR A 159 15.39 -14.30 -15.14
CA TYR A 159 14.18 -14.96 -14.61
C TYR A 159 12.87 -14.52 -15.27
N ALA A 160 12.78 -14.59 -16.59
CA ALA A 160 11.58 -14.23 -17.36
C ALA A 160 10.51 -15.36 -17.36
N ASP A 161 10.28 -16.07 -16.24
CA ASP A 161 9.26 -17.12 -16.18
C ASP A 161 8.15 -16.82 -15.16
N ALA A 162 6.91 -16.98 -15.65
CA ALA A 162 5.65 -16.61 -15.01
C ALA A 162 5.39 -17.38 -13.68
N ALA A 163 5.17 -16.64 -12.61
CA ALA A 163 4.55 -17.20 -11.41
C ALA A 163 3.08 -17.50 -11.67
N ALA A 164 2.62 -18.71 -11.31
CA ALA A 164 1.22 -19.12 -11.45
C ALA A 164 0.27 -18.18 -10.69
N ALA A 165 -0.93 -17.97 -11.21
CA ALA A 165 -1.94 -17.05 -10.65
C ALA A 165 -2.25 -17.34 -9.16
N ASP A 166 -2.33 -18.60 -8.76
CA ASP A 166 -2.57 -19.02 -7.37
C ASP A 166 -1.47 -18.55 -6.41
N ALA A 167 -0.20 -18.56 -6.86
CA ALA A 167 0.91 -18.04 -6.05
C ALA A 167 0.84 -16.52 -5.88
N ALA A 168 0.30 -15.80 -6.86
CA ALA A 168 0.08 -14.36 -6.78
C ALA A 168 -1.07 -14.02 -5.81
N ASP A 169 -2.12 -14.82 -5.77
CA ASP A 169 -3.25 -14.61 -4.83
C ASP A 169 -2.84 -14.89 -3.40
N ALA A 170 -2.12 -15.97 -3.14
CA ALA A 170 -1.57 -16.27 -1.81
C ALA A 170 -0.60 -15.17 -1.33
N GLU A 171 0.17 -14.58 -2.23
CA GLU A 171 1.05 -13.46 -1.91
C GLU A 171 0.26 -12.20 -1.57
N ARG A 172 -0.76 -11.86 -2.33
CA ARG A 172 -1.65 -10.71 -2.04
C ARG A 172 -2.36 -10.87 -0.70
N GLN A 173 -2.84 -12.08 -0.39
CA GLN A 173 -3.45 -12.37 0.89
C GLN A 173 -2.47 -12.13 2.04
N TRP A 174 -1.26 -12.66 1.95
CA TRP A 174 -0.24 -12.45 2.97
C TRP A 174 0.11 -10.97 3.14
N GLN A 175 0.29 -10.23 2.04
CA GLN A 175 0.58 -8.79 2.08
C GLN A 175 -0.58 -8.01 2.74
N THR A 176 -1.82 -8.38 2.45
CA THR A 176 -2.99 -7.79 3.08
C THR A 176 -2.99 -8.05 4.58
N ASP A 177 -2.78 -9.28 5.01
CA ASP A 177 -2.77 -9.63 6.44
C ASP A 177 -1.60 -8.95 7.17
N GLN A 178 -0.42 -8.89 6.56
CA GLN A 178 0.74 -8.18 7.11
C GLN A 178 0.47 -6.67 7.22
N LEU A 179 -0.12 -6.05 6.18
CA LEU A 179 -0.52 -4.65 6.19
C LEU A 179 -1.44 -4.35 7.38
N PHE A 180 -2.46 -5.19 7.59
CA PHE A 180 -3.41 -4.96 8.68
C PHE A 180 -2.81 -5.17 10.07
N ARG A 181 -1.74 -5.96 10.22
CA ARG A 181 -0.99 -6.00 11.49
C ARG A 181 -0.33 -4.66 11.82
N TYR A 182 0.16 -3.93 10.82
CA TYR A 182 0.66 -2.55 10.99
C TYR A 182 -0.48 -1.56 11.24
N LEU A 183 -1.56 -1.63 10.47
CA LEU A 183 -2.71 -0.72 10.62
C LEU A 183 -3.41 -0.87 11.96
N ASP A 184 -3.44 -2.08 12.52
CA ASP A 184 -3.98 -2.38 13.85
C ASP A 184 -3.00 -2.03 14.99
N GLY A 185 -1.80 -1.53 14.68
CA GLY A 185 -0.77 -1.21 15.67
C GLY A 185 -0.14 -2.44 16.35
N LYS A 186 -0.25 -3.64 15.75
CA LYS A 186 0.34 -4.88 16.27
C LYS A 186 1.82 -5.02 15.94
N LEU A 187 2.30 -4.21 15.01
CA LEU A 187 3.70 -4.11 14.58
C LEU A 187 4.09 -2.62 14.51
N ALA A 188 5.25 -2.26 15.10
CA ALA A 188 5.77 -0.89 15.11
C ALA A 188 7.31 -0.89 15.04
#